data_4cf535f3d014103cc7beedb6a4e2d0c5
#
_entry.id   4cf535f3d014103cc7beedb6a4e2d0c5
#
_cell.length_a   1.000
_cell.length_b   1.000
_cell.length_c   1.000
_cell.angle_alpha   90.00
_cell.angle_beta   90.00
_cell.angle_gamma   90.00
#
_symmetry.space_group_name_H-M   'P 1'
#
loop_
_entity.id
_entity.type
_entity.pdbx_description
1 polymer ?
#
loop_
_entity_poly.entity_id
_entity_poly.type
_entity_poly.pdbx_seq_one_letter_code
_entity_poly.pdbx_strand_id
1 'polypeptide(L)'
;ASKYVGGAGFHPDLSWMKSRSHATNHEIQDSVRGNERLFPNLSNAASELRNGFVGFAPDGINLDGRGGGGEVNSNDRTKVVWNWDMGDNNPTGFSAVKYNGTSLVNKITGVGFSPDLIWTKARNQTYSNTLYDSVRGIDKAFRTNTTDAATDYGNMLETFDEDGFTIGDYSQINYANDYHIAWCWDMGDSTVSNTSGTIASQVRANTTYGQSIVTYTGSGSDATVGTGLSQTPDLIITKRVTSTSEYWIVWHSGFCDSDGDWTALQVAQAARVNGEVMYDASGFTSSTFGIRGGATGVNVSGATQVSYCFHDVAGYSKFGSYSGSGSSGNAVTLGFRPSFLMIKRVDAAGEWVIVDSTRNPTNPANLILCANDTSKEADFGTTNRNIDLTSTGFTIQSTAAGGTTALNNSSGTYIYIAFAGGLDSIAPVNTSGTIESRVKANPTYGQSI
;
A
#
# COMPACT_ATOMS: atom_id res chain seq x y z
N ALA A 1 -19.63 -23.95 -5.17
CA ALA A 1 -18.99 -23.07 -4.19
C ALA A 1 -17.58 -22.74 -4.65
N SER A 2 -17.11 -21.53 -4.37
CA SER A 2 -15.70 -21.16 -4.58
C SER A 2 -14.82 -22.08 -3.74
N LYS A 3 -13.65 -22.42 -4.25
CA LYS A 3 -12.69 -23.30 -3.58
C LYS A 3 -11.32 -22.65 -3.59
N TYR A 4 -10.66 -22.72 -2.45
CA TYR A 4 -9.22 -22.53 -2.34
C TYR A 4 -8.52 -23.87 -2.43
N VAL A 5 -7.47 -23.96 -3.21
CA VAL A 5 -6.61 -25.14 -3.35
C VAL A 5 -5.22 -24.72 -2.91
N GLY A 6 -4.91 -24.93 -1.63
CA GLY A 6 -3.63 -24.63 -1.02
C GLY A 6 -2.67 -25.80 -0.99
N GLY A 7 -1.50 -25.60 -0.36
CA GLY A 7 -0.46 -26.60 -0.18
C GLY A 7 0.62 -26.59 -1.24
N ALA A 8 0.72 -25.51 -2.02
CA ALA A 8 1.83 -25.29 -2.93
C ALA A 8 3.13 -24.94 -2.18
N GLY A 9 3.03 -24.28 -1.02
CA GLY A 9 4.16 -23.79 -0.22
C GLY A 9 4.77 -22.48 -0.76
N PHE A 10 4.15 -21.87 -1.76
CA PHE A 10 4.54 -20.62 -2.40
C PHE A 10 3.38 -20.04 -3.21
N HIS A 11 3.46 -18.78 -3.58
CA HIS A 11 2.53 -18.12 -4.52
C HIS A 11 2.84 -18.58 -5.96
N PRO A 12 1.96 -19.36 -6.62
CA PRO A 12 2.23 -19.78 -7.98
C PRO A 12 2.09 -18.63 -8.99
N ASP A 13 2.96 -18.62 -9.99
CA ASP A 13 2.88 -17.75 -11.17
C ASP A 13 2.40 -18.49 -12.40
N LEU A 14 2.54 -19.79 -12.40
CA LEU A 14 2.04 -20.65 -13.46
C LEU A 14 1.39 -21.88 -12.82
N SER A 15 0.17 -22.20 -13.25
CA SER A 15 -0.54 -23.41 -12.87
C SER A 15 -0.99 -24.18 -14.10
N TRP A 16 -0.62 -25.46 -14.12
CA TRP A 16 -1.08 -26.40 -15.15
C TRP A 16 -2.03 -27.41 -14.50
N MET A 17 -3.27 -27.46 -14.98
CA MET A 17 -4.35 -28.22 -14.38
C MET A 17 -4.84 -29.32 -15.30
N LYS A 18 -5.17 -30.50 -14.72
CA LYS A 18 -5.72 -31.65 -15.44
C LYS A 18 -6.68 -32.45 -14.58
N SER A 19 -7.82 -32.84 -15.15
CA SER A 19 -8.68 -33.87 -14.53
C SER A 19 -8.03 -35.24 -14.64
N ARG A 20 -7.98 -35.94 -13.51
CA ARG A 20 -7.49 -37.34 -13.44
C ARG A 20 -8.59 -38.37 -13.70
N SER A 21 -9.82 -38.03 -13.39
CA SER A 21 -10.97 -38.95 -13.42
C SER A 21 -11.81 -38.86 -14.70
N HIS A 22 -11.60 -37.84 -15.54
CA HIS A 22 -12.41 -37.61 -16.74
C HIS A 22 -11.54 -37.11 -17.91
N ALA A 23 -11.98 -37.44 -19.12
CA ALA A 23 -11.39 -36.93 -20.35
C ALA A 23 -11.77 -35.45 -20.51
N THR A 24 -10.87 -34.56 -20.13
CA THR A 24 -11.00 -33.09 -20.27
C THR A 24 -9.73 -32.51 -20.84
N ASN A 25 -9.76 -31.28 -21.31
CA ASN A 25 -8.55 -30.62 -21.75
C ASN A 25 -7.59 -30.34 -20.58
N HIS A 26 -6.33 -30.13 -20.90
CA HIS A 26 -5.39 -29.47 -20.01
C HIS A 26 -5.64 -27.97 -20.01
N GLU A 27 -5.49 -27.32 -18.87
CA GLU A 27 -5.57 -25.85 -18.78
C GLU A 27 -4.29 -25.31 -18.17
N ILE A 28 -3.72 -24.25 -18.79
CA ILE A 28 -2.61 -23.48 -18.26
C ILE A 28 -3.08 -22.05 -17.98
N GLN A 29 -2.76 -21.59 -16.78
CA GLN A 29 -2.94 -20.23 -16.31
C GLN A 29 -1.59 -19.70 -15.85
N ASP A 30 -1.30 -18.42 -16.14
CA ASP A 30 -0.11 -17.75 -15.59
C ASP A 30 -0.39 -16.28 -15.23
N SER A 31 0.49 -15.73 -14.39
CA SER A 31 0.38 -14.37 -13.88
C SER A 31 0.66 -13.30 -14.94
N VAL A 32 1.28 -13.65 -16.08
CA VAL A 32 1.58 -12.72 -17.18
C VAL A 32 0.36 -12.46 -18.05
N ARG A 33 -0.41 -13.51 -18.36
CA ARG A 33 -1.64 -13.41 -19.16
C ARG A 33 -2.87 -13.04 -18.35
N GLY A 34 -2.80 -13.19 -17.02
CA GLY A 34 -3.91 -12.88 -16.12
C GLY A 34 -5.10 -13.82 -16.31
N ASN A 35 -6.25 -13.31 -16.79
CA ASN A 35 -7.50 -14.07 -16.88
C ASN A 35 -7.61 -14.94 -18.15
N GLU A 36 -6.59 -15.00 -18.98
CA GLU A 36 -6.60 -15.83 -20.20
C GLU A 36 -6.04 -17.22 -19.90
N ARG A 37 -6.67 -18.25 -20.47
CA ARG A 37 -6.23 -19.65 -20.39
C ARG A 37 -5.75 -20.18 -21.71
N LEU A 38 -4.82 -21.10 -21.66
CA LEU A 38 -4.37 -21.91 -22.80
C LEU A 38 -4.74 -23.38 -22.60
N PHE A 39 -4.99 -24.05 -23.71
CA PHE A 39 -5.17 -25.49 -23.78
C PHE A 39 -3.99 -26.13 -24.53
N PRO A 40 -2.94 -26.62 -23.84
CA PRO A 40 -1.73 -27.12 -24.48
C PRO A 40 -1.94 -28.37 -25.36
N ASN A 41 -3.08 -29.00 -25.24
CA ASN A 41 -3.50 -30.15 -26.05
C ASN A 41 -4.38 -29.78 -27.28
N LEU A 42 -4.63 -28.47 -27.49
CA LEU A 42 -5.44 -27.97 -28.60
C LEU A 42 -4.66 -26.88 -29.36
N SER A 43 -5.08 -26.61 -30.58
CA SER A 43 -4.57 -25.49 -31.37
C SER A 43 -5.33 -24.18 -31.19
N ASN A 44 -6.20 -24.11 -30.20
CA ASN A 44 -7.02 -22.93 -29.94
C ASN A 44 -6.17 -21.75 -29.43
N ALA A 45 -6.56 -20.55 -29.82
CA ALA A 45 -6.03 -19.33 -29.20
C ALA A 45 -6.35 -19.27 -27.72
N ALA A 46 -5.60 -18.45 -26.98
CA ALA A 46 -5.95 -18.11 -25.59
C ALA A 46 -7.38 -17.55 -25.52
N SER A 47 -8.09 -17.88 -24.46
CA SER A 47 -9.47 -17.46 -24.27
C SER A 47 -9.70 -16.98 -22.84
N GLU A 48 -10.52 -15.92 -22.66
CA GLU A 48 -10.93 -15.46 -21.35
C GLU A 48 -11.69 -16.54 -20.57
N LEU A 49 -11.38 -16.61 -19.30
CA LEU A 49 -12.10 -17.46 -18.35
C LEU A 49 -13.41 -16.79 -17.94
N ARG A 50 -14.51 -17.44 -18.31
CA ARG A 50 -15.82 -17.03 -17.78
C ARG A 50 -16.17 -17.72 -16.47
N ASN A 51 -15.59 -18.89 -16.17
CA ASN A 51 -15.83 -19.68 -14.94
C ASN A 51 -14.66 -20.65 -14.71
N GLY A 52 -14.21 -20.80 -13.47
CA GLY A 52 -13.24 -21.82 -13.08
C GLY A 52 -12.08 -21.27 -12.25
N PHE A 53 -11.01 -20.83 -12.86
CA PHE A 53 -9.88 -20.21 -12.16
C PHE A 53 -10.19 -18.74 -11.85
N VAL A 54 -9.92 -18.30 -10.61
CA VAL A 54 -10.17 -16.91 -10.16
C VAL A 54 -8.88 -16.15 -10.01
N GLY A 55 -7.79 -16.83 -9.66
CA GLY A 55 -6.49 -16.20 -9.46
C GLY A 55 -5.55 -17.09 -8.66
N PHE A 56 -4.32 -16.63 -8.56
CA PHE A 56 -3.30 -17.19 -7.70
C PHE A 56 -3.53 -16.73 -6.25
N ALA A 57 -3.03 -17.49 -5.31
CA ALA A 57 -3.09 -17.22 -3.88
C ALA A 57 -1.72 -17.50 -3.25
N PRO A 58 -1.39 -16.97 -2.06
CA PRO A 58 -0.05 -17.09 -1.46
C PRO A 58 0.49 -18.52 -1.33
N ASP A 59 -0.39 -19.51 -1.21
CA ASP A 59 -0.04 -20.92 -1.08
C ASP A 59 -0.79 -21.79 -2.10
N GLY A 60 -1.18 -21.23 -3.26
CA GLY A 60 -1.94 -22.02 -4.23
C GLY A 60 -2.84 -21.22 -5.16
N ILE A 61 -4.06 -21.70 -5.43
CA ILE A 61 -4.98 -21.10 -6.41
C ILE A 61 -6.41 -20.99 -5.87
N ASN A 62 -7.13 -19.98 -6.35
CA ASN A 62 -8.56 -19.80 -6.10
C ASN A 62 -9.38 -20.21 -7.33
N LEU A 63 -10.43 -20.98 -7.09
CA LEU A 63 -11.37 -21.46 -8.10
C LEU A 63 -12.77 -20.90 -7.86
N ASP A 64 -13.48 -20.52 -8.94
CA ASP A 64 -14.85 -20.04 -8.87
C ASP A 64 -15.83 -21.19 -8.57
N GLY A 65 -16.83 -20.89 -7.78
CA GLY A 65 -17.91 -21.80 -7.42
C GLY A 65 -19.12 -21.80 -8.34
N ARG A 66 -19.13 -21.02 -9.40
CA ARG A 66 -20.29 -20.92 -10.31
C ARG A 66 -20.38 -22.20 -11.15
N GLY A 67 -21.51 -22.92 -11.01
CA GLY A 67 -21.78 -24.19 -11.67
C GLY A 67 -21.68 -24.10 -13.20
N GLY A 68 -21.10 -25.14 -13.81
CA GLY A 68 -20.84 -25.22 -15.25
C GLY A 68 -19.44 -24.78 -15.64
N GLY A 69 -18.63 -24.46 -14.65
CA GLY A 69 -17.24 -24.06 -14.83
C GLY A 69 -16.42 -25.22 -15.28
N GLY A 70 -16.26 -25.27 -16.55
CA GLY A 70 -15.22 -25.91 -17.27
C GLY A 70 -14.51 -27.10 -16.59
N GLU A 71 -13.31 -27.26 -17.00
CA GLU A 71 -12.54 -28.44 -16.71
C GLU A 71 -11.85 -28.41 -15.34
N VAL A 72 -11.80 -27.23 -14.66
CA VAL A 72 -10.99 -27.07 -13.44
C VAL A 72 -11.75 -27.14 -12.12
N ASN A 73 -13.04 -26.80 -12.05
CA ASN A 73 -13.83 -26.86 -10.79
C ASN A 73 -15.16 -27.61 -10.91
N SER A 74 -15.21 -28.70 -11.67
CA SER A 74 -16.39 -29.57 -11.75
C SER A 74 -16.50 -30.44 -10.50
N ASN A 75 -17.73 -30.69 -10.02
CA ASN A 75 -18.01 -31.59 -8.92
C ASN A 75 -17.62 -33.04 -9.26
N ASP A 76 -17.32 -33.82 -8.23
CA ASP A 76 -17.03 -35.28 -8.30
C ASP A 76 -15.87 -35.66 -9.23
N ARG A 77 -14.96 -34.70 -9.49
CA ARG A 77 -13.77 -34.97 -10.31
C ARG A 77 -12.50 -34.75 -9.51
N THR A 78 -11.60 -35.71 -9.57
CA THR A 78 -10.24 -35.56 -9.04
C THR A 78 -9.38 -34.82 -10.05
N LYS A 79 -8.57 -33.92 -9.54
CA LYS A 79 -7.69 -33.04 -10.32
C LYS A 79 -6.24 -33.20 -9.85
N VAL A 80 -5.32 -32.84 -10.72
CA VAL A 80 -3.93 -32.54 -10.39
C VAL A 80 -3.63 -31.13 -10.86
N VAL A 81 -2.89 -30.42 -10.05
CA VAL A 81 -2.39 -29.09 -10.33
C VAL A 81 -0.87 -29.13 -10.14
N TRP A 82 -0.13 -28.74 -11.15
CA TRP A 82 1.29 -28.48 -11.06
C TRP A 82 1.46 -26.97 -10.99
N ASN A 83 2.22 -26.51 -10.02
CA ASN A 83 2.47 -25.09 -9.75
C ASN A 83 3.96 -24.81 -9.90
N TRP A 84 4.28 -23.64 -10.44
CA TRP A 84 5.64 -23.10 -10.54
C TRP A 84 5.67 -21.69 -9.97
N ASP A 85 6.71 -21.41 -9.19
CA ASP A 85 7.13 -20.10 -8.76
C ASP A 85 8.11 -19.57 -9.82
N MET A 86 7.68 -18.50 -10.53
CA MET A 86 8.53 -17.81 -11.54
C MET A 86 9.27 -16.61 -10.94
N GLY A 87 9.31 -16.53 -9.61
CA GLY A 87 10.00 -15.50 -8.85
C GLY A 87 9.11 -14.30 -8.54
N ASP A 88 9.28 -13.83 -7.31
CA ASP A 88 8.64 -12.60 -6.84
C ASP A 88 9.42 -11.40 -7.36
N ASN A 89 8.92 -10.77 -8.39
CA ASN A 89 9.39 -9.45 -8.81
C ASN A 89 8.76 -8.33 -7.96
N ASN A 90 7.87 -8.68 -7.02
CA ASN A 90 7.22 -7.74 -6.14
C ASN A 90 7.77 -7.86 -4.72
N PRO A 91 8.27 -6.76 -4.16
CA PRO A 91 8.64 -6.71 -2.75
C PRO A 91 7.43 -7.06 -1.87
N THR A 92 7.63 -7.92 -0.88
CA THR A 92 6.57 -8.36 0.05
C THR A 92 6.33 -7.40 1.21
N GLY A 93 7.03 -6.28 1.25
CA GLY A 93 6.93 -5.29 2.32
C GLY A 93 5.68 -4.41 2.30
N PHE A 94 4.95 -4.39 1.17
CA PHE A 94 3.70 -3.66 0.99
C PHE A 94 2.70 -4.49 0.17
N SER A 95 1.42 -4.42 0.55
CA SER A 95 0.31 -5.02 -0.22
C SER A 95 -0.96 -4.18 -0.12
N ALA A 96 -1.81 -4.26 -1.13
CA ALA A 96 -3.12 -3.64 -1.14
C ALA A 96 -4.20 -4.68 -1.49
N VAL A 97 -5.19 -4.84 -0.62
CA VAL A 97 -6.26 -5.83 -0.81
C VAL A 97 -7.64 -5.20 -0.79
N LYS A 98 -8.49 -5.60 -1.73
CA LYS A 98 -9.91 -5.24 -1.75
C LYS A 98 -10.72 -6.29 -1.02
N TYR A 99 -11.69 -5.86 -0.21
CA TYR A 99 -12.61 -6.78 0.43
C TYR A 99 -14.03 -6.22 0.50
N ASN A 100 -15.00 -7.12 0.68
CA ASN A 100 -16.40 -6.76 0.90
C ASN A 100 -16.75 -6.92 2.38
N GLY A 101 -17.49 -5.98 2.93
CA GLY A 101 -18.04 -6.10 4.27
C GLY A 101 -19.08 -7.21 4.36
N THR A 102 -19.19 -7.82 5.53
CA THR A 102 -20.09 -8.94 5.82
C THR A 102 -21.03 -8.68 6.99
N SER A 103 -20.76 -7.68 7.83
CA SER A 103 -21.38 -7.43 9.14
C SER A 103 -21.22 -8.59 10.13
N LEU A 104 -20.28 -9.48 9.89
CA LEU A 104 -19.87 -10.60 10.76
C LEU A 104 -18.36 -10.61 10.83
N VAL A 105 -17.78 -11.40 11.74
CA VAL A 105 -16.32 -11.60 11.73
C VAL A 105 -15.88 -12.00 10.32
N ASN A 106 -14.89 -11.27 9.81
CA ASN A 106 -14.47 -11.36 8.41
C ASN A 106 -12.94 -11.47 8.33
N LYS A 107 -12.46 -12.62 7.86
CA LYS A 107 -11.03 -12.84 7.66
C LYS A 107 -10.61 -12.38 6.27
N ILE A 108 -9.71 -11.41 6.22
CA ILE A 108 -9.16 -10.83 5.00
C ILE A 108 -7.79 -11.48 4.75
N THR A 109 -7.64 -12.14 3.61
CA THR A 109 -6.42 -12.85 3.19
C THR A 109 -5.91 -12.34 1.85
N GLY A 110 -4.73 -12.80 1.45
CA GLY A 110 -4.11 -12.40 0.18
C GLY A 110 -3.23 -11.16 0.32
N VAL A 111 -2.79 -10.86 1.53
CA VAL A 111 -1.78 -9.81 1.79
C VAL A 111 -0.39 -10.29 1.43
N GLY A 112 -0.10 -11.59 1.62
CA GLY A 112 1.18 -12.22 1.33
C GLY A 112 2.18 -12.19 2.49
N PHE A 113 1.81 -11.58 3.61
CA PHE A 113 2.60 -11.50 4.85
C PHE A 113 1.69 -11.16 6.03
N SER A 114 2.21 -11.25 7.26
CA SER A 114 1.54 -10.74 8.45
C SER A 114 1.70 -9.22 8.52
N PRO A 115 0.64 -8.41 8.31
CA PRO A 115 0.79 -6.98 8.30
C PRO A 115 0.97 -6.42 9.71
N ASP A 116 1.79 -5.39 9.85
CA ASP A 116 2.02 -4.66 11.10
C ASP A 116 1.38 -3.28 11.11
N LEU A 117 1.17 -2.73 9.94
CA LEU A 117 0.48 -1.48 9.72
C LEU A 117 -0.62 -1.72 8.69
N ILE A 118 -1.87 -1.43 9.08
CA ILE A 118 -3.05 -1.61 8.23
C ILE A 118 -3.78 -0.27 8.15
N TRP A 119 -3.97 0.23 6.94
CA TRP A 119 -4.74 1.44 6.67
C TRP A 119 -5.94 1.08 5.80
N THR A 120 -7.16 1.27 6.31
CA THR A 120 -8.40 0.89 5.62
C THR A 120 -9.24 2.09 5.18
N LYS A 121 -9.97 1.94 4.09
CA LYS A 121 -10.93 2.92 3.59
C LYS A 121 -12.12 2.24 2.91
N ALA A 122 -13.33 2.67 3.25
CA ALA A 122 -14.52 2.34 2.48
C ALA A 122 -14.49 3.06 1.12
N ARG A 123 -14.77 2.33 0.04
CA ARG A 123 -14.73 2.84 -1.34
C ARG A 123 -16.07 3.42 -1.79
N ASN A 124 -17.17 2.89 -1.28
CA ASN A 124 -18.54 3.29 -1.63
C ASN A 124 -19.28 4.08 -0.53
N GLN A 125 -18.63 4.35 0.59
CA GLN A 125 -19.18 5.08 1.73
C GLN A 125 -18.29 6.24 2.16
N THR A 126 -18.89 7.22 2.86
CA THR A 126 -18.21 8.41 3.37
C THR A 126 -17.68 8.20 4.80
N TYR A 127 -17.11 7.03 5.08
CA TYR A 127 -16.51 6.73 6.37
C TYR A 127 -15.08 7.27 6.48
N SER A 128 -14.62 7.45 7.72
CA SER A 128 -13.24 7.84 7.99
C SER A 128 -12.25 6.77 7.51
N ASN A 129 -11.04 7.21 7.22
CA ASN A 129 -9.90 6.32 7.02
C ASN A 129 -9.43 5.79 8.37
N THR A 130 -9.23 4.49 8.52
CA THR A 130 -8.87 3.87 9.80
C THR A 130 -7.50 3.21 9.72
N LEU A 131 -6.65 3.44 10.72
CA LEU A 131 -5.28 2.95 10.77
C LEU A 131 -5.00 2.22 12.08
N TYR A 132 -4.40 1.04 11.96
CA TYR A 132 -3.97 0.17 13.05
C TYR A 132 -2.49 -0.17 12.91
N ASP A 133 -1.81 -0.40 14.02
CA ASP A 133 -0.48 -0.97 14.02
C ASP A 133 -0.27 -1.99 15.15
N SER A 134 0.64 -2.92 14.92
CA SER A 134 0.93 -4.04 15.82
C SER A 134 1.65 -3.61 17.12
N VAL A 135 2.27 -2.43 17.15
CA VAL A 135 2.97 -1.92 18.34
C VAL A 135 1.98 -1.38 19.37
N ARG A 136 0.90 -0.72 18.93
CA ARG A 136 -0.18 -0.22 19.79
C ARG A 136 -1.26 -1.28 20.06
N GLY A 137 -1.33 -2.31 19.22
CA GLY A 137 -2.28 -3.42 19.34
C GLY A 137 -3.61 -3.17 18.61
N ILE A 138 -4.48 -4.18 18.67
CA ILE A 138 -5.76 -4.23 17.95
C ILE A 138 -6.79 -3.21 18.45
N ASP A 139 -6.73 -2.84 19.73
CA ASP A 139 -7.72 -1.96 20.38
C ASP A 139 -7.47 -0.46 20.15
N LYS A 140 -6.45 -0.09 19.38
CA LYS A 140 -6.02 1.32 19.23
C LYS A 140 -6.10 1.80 17.77
N ALA A 141 -7.33 2.03 17.31
CA ALA A 141 -7.58 2.60 16.00
C ALA A 141 -7.36 4.12 15.97
N PHE A 142 -6.73 4.60 14.90
CA PHE A 142 -6.74 6.01 14.54
C PHE A 142 -7.67 6.27 13.34
N ARG A 143 -8.18 7.49 13.27
CA ARG A 143 -8.77 8.06 12.05
C ARG A 143 -7.80 9.08 11.45
N THR A 144 -7.27 8.81 10.27
CA THR A 144 -6.21 9.66 9.69
C THR A 144 -6.72 11.00 9.15
N ASN A 145 -8.02 11.09 8.88
CA ASN A 145 -8.69 12.30 8.43
C ASN A 145 -9.24 13.18 9.58
N THR A 146 -8.94 12.84 10.83
CA THR A 146 -9.37 13.60 12.01
C THR A 146 -8.22 13.89 12.96
N THR A 147 -8.48 14.69 13.99
CA THR A 147 -7.55 14.95 15.10
C THR A 147 -7.76 14.01 16.29
N ASP A 148 -8.67 13.04 16.20
CA ASP A 148 -9.04 12.14 17.28
C ASP A 148 -7.84 11.40 17.87
N ALA A 149 -7.92 11.14 19.19
CA ALA A 149 -7.01 10.22 19.85
C ALA A 149 -7.18 8.78 19.34
N ALA A 150 -6.17 7.94 19.59
CA ALA A 150 -6.33 6.51 19.41
C ALA A 150 -7.47 6.01 20.28
N THR A 151 -8.45 5.38 19.69
CA THR A 151 -9.70 4.99 20.34
C THR A 151 -9.96 3.51 20.13
N ASP A 152 -10.42 2.88 21.19
CA ASP A 152 -10.99 1.54 21.13
C ASP A 152 -12.46 1.68 20.67
N TYR A 153 -12.73 1.17 19.49
CA TYR A 153 -14.09 1.13 18.95
C TYR A 153 -14.75 -0.26 19.14
N GLY A 154 -14.10 -1.17 19.88
CA GLY A 154 -14.52 -2.57 19.98
C GLY A 154 -14.57 -3.24 18.61
N ASN A 155 -14.54 -4.53 18.52
CA ASN A 155 -14.83 -5.36 17.34
C ASN A 155 -14.44 -4.80 15.94
N MET A 156 -13.45 -3.88 15.85
CA MET A 156 -12.95 -3.42 14.55
C MET A 156 -11.90 -4.39 14.02
N LEU A 157 -10.70 -4.39 14.61
CA LEU A 157 -9.66 -5.35 14.29
C LEU A 157 -9.60 -6.40 15.39
N GLU A 158 -9.65 -7.66 15.00
CA GLU A 158 -9.59 -8.81 15.93
C GLU A 158 -8.16 -9.37 16.02
N THR A 159 -7.52 -9.57 14.86
CA THR A 159 -6.17 -10.14 14.80
C THR A 159 -5.38 -9.63 13.60
N PHE A 160 -4.06 -9.54 13.77
CA PHE A 160 -3.09 -9.55 12.68
C PHE A 160 -2.80 -11.03 12.36
N ASP A 161 -3.06 -11.47 11.14
CA ASP A 161 -2.93 -12.86 10.72
C ASP A 161 -1.68 -13.07 9.85
N GLU A 162 -1.25 -14.32 9.68
CA GLU A 162 -0.04 -14.67 8.92
C GLU A 162 -0.08 -14.20 7.44
N ASP A 163 -1.28 -14.15 6.83
CA ASP A 163 -1.50 -13.72 5.43
C ASP A 163 -2.55 -12.61 5.37
N GLY A 164 -2.64 -11.75 6.38
CA GLY A 164 -3.64 -10.70 6.40
C GLY A 164 -4.14 -10.33 7.78
N PHE A 165 -5.45 -10.19 7.95
CA PHE A 165 -6.03 -9.75 9.21
C PHE A 165 -7.50 -10.15 9.32
N THR A 166 -7.98 -10.24 10.56
CA THR A 166 -9.40 -10.51 10.85
C THR A 166 -10.04 -9.27 11.45
N ILE A 167 -11.20 -8.89 10.93
CA ILE A 167 -12.02 -7.77 11.42
C ILE A 167 -13.34 -8.28 11.99
N GLY A 168 -13.83 -7.58 13.00
CA GLY A 168 -15.13 -7.86 13.63
C GLY A 168 -16.31 -7.24 12.85
N ASP A 169 -17.41 -7.07 13.52
CA ASP A 169 -18.69 -6.63 12.92
C ASP A 169 -18.87 -5.10 12.87
N TYR A 170 -17.85 -4.32 13.18
CA TYR A 170 -17.96 -2.86 13.22
C TYR A 170 -18.28 -2.27 11.84
N SER A 171 -19.38 -1.54 11.75
CA SER A 171 -19.98 -1.11 10.48
C SER A 171 -19.06 -0.26 9.59
N GLN A 172 -18.17 0.57 10.17
CA GLN A 172 -17.32 1.48 9.39
C GLN A 172 -16.30 0.77 8.51
N ILE A 173 -15.88 -0.45 8.89
CA ILE A 173 -14.89 -1.24 8.16
C ILE A 173 -15.43 -2.58 7.65
N ASN A 174 -16.66 -2.98 8.03
CA ASN A 174 -17.19 -4.30 7.69
C ASN A 174 -18.72 -4.35 7.48
N TYR A 175 -19.39 -3.26 7.13
CA TYR A 175 -20.82 -3.30 6.87
C TYR A 175 -21.13 -4.12 5.60
N ALA A 176 -22.16 -4.98 5.66
CA ALA A 176 -22.56 -5.83 4.53
C ALA A 176 -22.86 -4.99 3.28
N ASN A 177 -22.33 -5.43 2.13
CA ASN A 177 -22.40 -4.77 0.83
C ASN A 177 -21.55 -3.48 0.70
N ASP A 178 -20.75 -3.12 1.69
CA ASP A 178 -19.74 -2.09 1.52
C ASP A 178 -18.47 -2.68 0.90
N TYR A 179 -17.81 -1.88 0.07
CA TYR A 179 -16.55 -2.21 -0.59
C TYR A 179 -15.42 -1.45 0.08
N HIS A 180 -14.35 -2.16 0.40
CA HIS A 180 -13.21 -1.61 1.10
C HIS A 180 -11.91 -1.85 0.34
N ILE A 181 -10.91 -1.06 0.66
CA ILE A 181 -9.50 -1.28 0.37
C ILE A 181 -8.72 -1.24 1.68
N ALA A 182 -7.75 -2.12 1.83
CA ALA A 182 -6.75 -2.06 2.88
C ALA A 182 -5.37 -1.98 2.24
N TRP A 183 -4.55 -1.05 2.73
CA TRP A 183 -3.13 -0.93 2.44
C TRP A 183 -2.37 -1.46 3.66
N CYS A 184 -1.46 -2.40 3.43
CA CYS A 184 -0.79 -3.19 4.45
C CYS A 184 0.73 -3.09 4.30
N TRP A 185 1.45 -2.93 5.41
CA TRP A 185 2.90 -2.91 5.45
C TRP A 185 3.44 -3.93 6.46
N ASP A 186 4.52 -4.61 6.08
CA ASP A 186 5.35 -5.43 6.96
C ASP A 186 6.39 -4.53 7.64
N MET A 187 6.21 -4.21 8.91
CA MET A 187 7.11 -3.33 9.66
C MET A 187 8.16 -4.11 10.46
N GLY A 188 8.29 -5.41 10.22
CA GLY A 188 9.32 -6.28 10.82
C GLY A 188 8.79 -7.26 11.88
N ASP A 189 9.67 -8.13 12.36
CA ASP A 189 9.28 -9.33 13.13
C ASP A 189 8.93 -9.07 14.60
N SER A 190 9.55 -8.05 15.24
CA SER A 190 9.41 -7.85 16.68
C SER A 190 9.56 -6.39 17.11
N THR A 191 8.88 -6.05 18.20
CA THR A 191 9.05 -4.75 18.86
C THR A 191 10.18 -4.84 19.90
N VAL A 192 11.15 -3.94 19.81
CA VAL A 192 12.31 -3.89 20.70
C VAL A 192 12.52 -2.49 21.29
N SER A 193 13.16 -2.42 22.45
CA SER A 193 13.62 -1.14 23.02
C SER A 193 14.79 -0.58 22.21
N ASN A 194 14.73 0.71 21.92
CA ASN A 194 15.78 1.44 21.18
C ASN A 194 16.25 2.65 21.98
N THR A 195 17.56 2.75 22.17
CA THR A 195 18.23 3.84 22.90
C THR A 195 19.21 4.62 22.00
N SER A 196 19.09 4.53 20.69
CA SER A 196 19.95 5.25 19.75
C SER A 196 19.76 6.77 19.78
N GLY A 197 18.58 7.25 20.24
CA GLY A 197 18.29 8.67 20.45
C GLY A 197 18.48 9.10 21.91
N THR A 198 18.29 10.40 22.18
CA THR A 198 18.27 10.94 23.56
C THR A 198 16.98 10.56 24.32
N ILE A 199 15.92 10.20 23.60
CA ILE A 199 14.69 9.62 24.12
C ILE A 199 14.67 8.13 23.80
N ALA A 200 14.45 7.29 24.82
CA ALA A 200 14.21 5.86 24.61
C ALA A 200 12.89 5.64 23.87
N SER A 201 12.88 4.73 22.92
CA SER A 201 11.71 4.38 22.11
C SER A 201 11.46 2.87 22.09
N GLN A 202 10.24 2.47 21.72
CA GLN A 202 9.93 1.11 21.32
C GLN A 202 9.83 1.12 19.80
N VAL A 203 10.51 0.21 19.13
CA VAL A 203 10.63 0.18 17.67
C VAL A 203 10.31 -1.19 17.14
N ARG A 204 9.49 -1.22 16.11
CA ARG A 204 9.32 -2.36 15.22
C ARG A 204 9.78 -1.93 13.84
N ALA A 205 10.81 -2.57 13.30
CA ALA A 205 11.48 -2.11 12.08
C ALA A 205 11.76 -3.27 11.11
N ASN A 206 11.45 -3.03 9.84
CA ASN A 206 11.88 -3.84 8.72
C ASN A 206 12.95 -3.09 7.93
N THR A 207 14.21 -3.41 8.19
CA THR A 207 15.35 -2.73 7.56
C THR A 207 15.53 -3.12 6.09
N THR A 208 14.98 -4.25 5.65
CA THR A 208 14.98 -4.66 4.24
C THR A 208 14.11 -3.73 3.40
N TYR A 209 12.96 -3.35 3.96
CA TYR A 209 12.00 -2.48 3.30
C TYR A 209 12.07 -1.02 3.77
N GLY A 210 13.01 -0.69 4.67
CA GLY A 210 13.26 0.68 5.09
C GLY A 210 12.08 1.35 5.80
N GLN A 211 11.38 0.61 6.67
CA GLN A 211 10.16 1.08 7.32
C GLN A 211 10.10 0.66 8.79
N SER A 212 9.56 1.54 9.66
CA SER A 212 9.44 1.26 11.08
C SER A 212 8.25 1.97 11.74
N ILE A 213 7.76 1.37 12.84
CA ILE A 213 6.84 1.97 13.80
C ILE A 213 7.65 2.30 15.05
N VAL A 214 7.58 3.55 15.50
CA VAL A 214 8.34 4.06 16.64
C VAL A 214 7.38 4.68 17.64
N THR A 215 7.36 4.19 18.88
CA THR A 215 6.62 4.85 19.97
C THR A 215 7.59 5.41 21.00
N TYR A 216 7.32 6.63 21.47
CA TYR A 216 8.15 7.30 22.47
C TYR A 216 7.34 8.27 23.32
N THR A 217 7.90 8.68 24.45
CA THR A 217 7.34 9.73 25.30
C THR A 217 8.10 11.02 25.08
N GLY A 218 7.39 12.08 24.70
CA GLY A 218 7.99 13.39 24.45
C GLY A 218 8.65 13.97 25.71
N SER A 219 9.76 14.69 25.52
CA SER A 219 10.53 15.34 26.59
C SER A 219 10.12 16.81 26.83
N GLY A 220 9.57 17.46 25.83
CA GLY A 220 9.32 18.91 25.83
C GLY A 220 10.57 19.76 25.56
N SER A 221 11.74 19.14 25.38
CA SER A 221 13.01 19.79 25.04
C SER A 221 13.55 19.20 23.73
N ASP A 222 14.48 19.89 23.05
CA ASP A 222 15.15 19.36 21.87
C ASP A 222 15.69 17.97 22.16
N ALA A 223 15.40 17.02 21.27
CA ALA A 223 15.72 15.63 21.48
C ALA A 223 15.88 14.86 20.16
N THR A 224 16.43 13.67 20.24
CA THR A 224 16.49 12.71 19.14
C THR A 224 15.80 11.42 19.53
N VAL A 225 15.16 10.76 18.55
CA VAL A 225 14.42 9.51 18.72
C VAL A 225 15.00 8.46 17.77
N GLY A 226 15.29 7.27 18.27
CA GLY A 226 15.80 6.17 17.47
C GLY A 226 14.73 5.57 16.56
N THR A 227 15.05 5.35 15.28
CA THR A 227 14.12 4.86 14.25
C THR A 227 14.15 3.34 14.08
N GLY A 228 15.26 2.67 14.43
CA GLY A 228 15.51 1.27 14.08
C GLY A 228 15.84 1.04 12.60
N LEU A 229 15.87 2.09 11.79
CA LEU A 229 16.24 2.03 10.38
C LEU A 229 17.74 2.00 10.17
N SER A 230 18.19 1.68 8.98
CA SER A 230 19.60 1.65 8.56
C SER A 230 20.03 2.88 7.75
N GLN A 231 19.08 3.72 7.35
CA GLN A 231 19.29 4.96 6.61
C GLN A 231 18.42 6.08 7.20
N THR A 232 18.81 7.32 6.92
CA THR A 232 18.05 8.52 7.32
C THR A 232 16.63 8.43 6.76
N PRO A 233 15.60 8.65 7.57
CA PRO A 233 14.23 8.67 7.08
C PRO A 233 14.02 9.70 5.98
N ASP A 234 13.23 9.37 4.97
CA ASP A 234 12.73 10.28 3.93
C ASP A 234 11.30 10.75 4.20
N LEU A 235 10.57 9.97 4.99
CA LEU A 235 9.21 10.26 5.42
C LEU A 235 9.04 9.90 6.89
N ILE A 236 8.44 10.80 7.66
CA ILE A 236 7.99 10.54 9.03
C ILE A 236 6.55 11.05 9.17
N ILE A 237 5.67 10.19 9.65
CA ILE A 237 4.29 10.53 9.98
C ILE A 237 4.09 10.33 11.47
N THR A 238 3.90 11.42 12.22
CA THR A 238 3.78 11.37 13.69
C THR A 238 2.37 11.74 14.16
N LYS A 239 1.89 11.04 15.19
CA LYS A 239 0.64 11.32 15.86
C LYS A 239 0.80 11.21 17.39
N ARG A 240 0.28 12.19 18.12
CA ARG A 240 0.10 12.07 19.56
C ARG A 240 -1.06 11.12 19.87
N VAL A 241 -0.79 10.05 20.62
CA VAL A 241 -1.70 8.92 20.79
C VAL A 241 -2.95 9.30 21.59
N THR A 242 -2.81 10.18 22.59
CA THR A 242 -3.88 10.51 23.56
C THR A 242 -4.56 11.83 23.29
N SER A 243 -4.16 12.60 22.27
CA SER A 243 -4.74 13.92 21.99
C SER A 243 -5.92 13.86 21.04
N THR A 244 -6.97 14.60 21.37
CA THR A 244 -8.15 14.80 20.51
C THR A 244 -8.09 16.08 19.69
N SER A 245 -7.01 16.87 19.78
CA SER A 245 -6.88 18.17 19.12
C SER A 245 -5.64 18.29 18.23
N GLU A 246 -4.75 17.29 18.25
CA GLU A 246 -3.52 17.34 17.48
C GLU A 246 -3.68 16.68 16.11
N TYR A 247 -3.10 17.30 15.11
CA TYR A 247 -3.08 16.78 13.75
C TYR A 247 -2.04 15.68 13.60
N TRP A 248 -2.12 14.96 12.50
CA TRP A 248 -1.09 14.08 11.97
C TRP A 248 0.01 14.92 11.35
N ILE A 249 1.18 14.89 11.91
CA ILE A 249 2.32 15.69 11.47
C ILE A 249 3.16 14.87 10.51
N VAL A 250 3.40 15.39 9.31
CA VAL A 250 4.20 14.75 8.27
C VAL A 250 5.46 15.56 8.00
N TRP A 251 6.60 14.92 8.16
CA TRP A 251 7.88 15.39 7.63
C TRP A 251 8.22 14.59 6.36
N HIS A 252 8.78 15.26 5.34
CA HIS A 252 9.11 14.64 4.07
C HIS A 252 10.38 15.28 3.49
N SER A 253 11.38 14.46 3.07
CA SER A 253 12.69 14.93 2.59
C SER A 253 12.63 15.81 1.34
N GLY A 254 11.61 15.65 0.50
CA GLY A 254 11.36 16.50 -0.69
C GLY A 254 10.71 17.85 -0.39
N PHE A 255 10.53 18.21 0.90
CA PHE A 255 9.86 19.42 1.32
C PHE A 255 10.55 20.05 2.54
N CYS A 256 11.51 20.92 2.29
CA CYS A 256 12.16 21.76 3.28
C CYS A 256 11.96 23.23 2.89
N ASP A 257 11.95 24.13 3.86
CA ASP A 257 12.04 25.55 3.54
C ASP A 257 13.50 26.00 3.28
N SER A 258 13.66 27.25 2.83
CA SER A 258 14.96 27.78 2.41
C SER A 258 16.00 27.90 3.54
N ASP A 259 15.56 27.82 4.80
CA ASP A 259 16.40 28.05 5.98
C ASP A 259 16.89 26.74 6.60
N GLY A 260 16.52 25.58 5.98
CA GLY A 260 16.87 24.24 6.49
C GLY A 260 16.04 23.83 7.69
N ASP A 261 15.12 24.64 8.14
CA ASP A 261 14.13 24.30 9.14
C ASP A 261 12.98 23.54 8.49
N TRP A 262 12.64 22.41 9.11
CA TRP A 262 11.69 21.48 8.54
C TRP A 262 10.24 21.87 8.86
N THR A 263 9.53 22.43 7.89
CA THR A 263 8.09 22.67 8.01
C THR A 263 7.33 21.36 7.92
N ALA A 264 6.40 21.13 8.83
CA ALA A 264 5.57 19.95 8.83
C ALA A 264 4.28 20.16 8.01
N LEU A 265 3.84 19.10 7.34
CA LEU A 265 2.52 19.02 6.73
C LEU A 265 1.55 18.31 7.69
N GLN A 266 0.25 18.47 7.47
CA GLN A 266 -0.78 17.78 8.25
C GLN A 266 -1.62 16.87 7.34
N VAL A 267 -1.73 15.58 7.66
CA VAL A 267 -2.53 14.64 6.85
C VAL A 267 -4.00 15.05 6.82
N ALA A 268 -4.56 15.45 7.95
CA ALA A 268 -5.99 15.83 8.06
C ALA A 268 -6.32 17.19 7.43
N GLN A 269 -5.38 17.85 6.74
CA GLN A 269 -5.56 19.20 6.19
C GLN A 269 -5.15 19.27 4.73
N ALA A 270 -5.95 19.98 3.94
CA ALA A 270 -5.57 20.37 2.58
C ALA A 270 -4.54 21.51 2.58
N ALA A 271 -4.48 22.34 3.61
CA ALA A 271 -3.57 23.46 3.72
C ALA A 271 -2.16 23.04 4.19
N ARG A 272 -1.16 23.87 3.84
CA ARG A 272 0.17 23.83 4.43
C ARG A 272 0.13 24.43 5.83
N VAL A 273 0.83 23.83 6.80
CA VAL A 273 1.05 24.45 8.10
C VAL A 273 2.18 25.47 7.97
N ASN A 274 1.86 26.75 8.18
CA ASN A 274 2.85 27.81 8.19
C ASN A 274 3.35 28.04 9.63
N GLY A 275 4.65 27.93 9.85
CA GLY A 275 5.34 28.58 10.95
C GLY A 275 5.69 27.78 12.19
N GLU A 276 5.41 26.48 12.29
CA GLU A 276 5.91 25.66 13.40
C GLU A 276 7.00 24.70 12.94
N VAL A 277 8.23 24.91 13.41
CA VAL A 277 9.35 23.97 13.22
C VAL A 277 9.19 22.86 14.22
N MET A 278 8.78 21.68 13.77
CA MET A 278 8.54 20.53 14.64
C MET A 278 9.71 19.57 14.70
N TYR A 279 10.50 19.49 13.63
CA TYR A 279 11.64 18.60 13.51
C TYR A 279 12.95 19.38 13.48
N ASP A 280 14.02 18.77 13.98
CA ASP A 280 15.35 19.32 14.03
C ASP A 280 16.27 18.60 13.05
N ALA A 281 16.67 19.30 11.98
CA ALA A 281 17.55 18.74 10.94
C ALA A 281 18.87 18.17 11.49
N SER A 282 19.42 18.77 12.54
CA SER A 282 20.68 18.33 13.15
C SER A 282 20.59 16.96 13.84
N GLY A 283 19.38 16.52 14.19
CA GLY A 283 19.13 15.23 14.82
C GLY A 283 18.80 14.09 13.84
N PHE A 284 18.81 14.35 12.52
CA PHE A 284 18.57 13.34 11.50
C PHE A 284 19.88 12.62 11.16
N THR A 285 19.90 11.31 11.39
CA THR A 285 21.00 10.40 11.07
C THR A 285 20.43 9.12 10.46
N SER A 286 21.27 8.15 10.13
CA SER A 286 20.82 6.84 9.66
C SER A 286 19.99 6.06 10.68
N SER A 287 20.00 6.45 11.96
CA SER A 287 19.32 5.72 13.05
C SER A 287 18.41 6.58 13.91
N THR A 288 18.37 7.89 13.70
CA THR A 288 17.58 8.82 14.52
C THR A 288 16.89 9.90 13.68
N PHE A 289 15.86 10.53 14.24
CA PHE A 289 15.33 11.82 13.82
C PHE A 289 15.29 12.80 14.98
N GLY A 290 15.48 14.09 14.68
CA GLY A 290 15.44 15.18 15.65
C GLY A 290 14.06 15.77 15.81
N ILE A 291 13.68 16.13 17.03
CA ILE A 291 12.42 16.81 17.38
C ILE A 291 12.70 18.04 18.23
N ARG A 292 11.99 19.15 17.94
CA ARG A 292 12.17 20.43 18.65
C ARG A 292 11.44 20.45 20.00
N GLY A 293 12.04 21.15 20.94
CA GLY A 293 11.43 21.48 22.21
C GLY A 293 10.20 22.36 22.04
N GLY A 294 9.13 22.08 22.75
CA GLY A 294 7.87 22.82 22.65
C GLY A 294 7.03 22.50 21.42
N ALA A 295 7.47 21.62 20.51
CA ALA A 295 6.71 21.18 19.35
C ALA A 295 5.49 20.34 19.77
N THR A 296 4.30 20.97 19.75
CA THR A 296 3.06 20.38 20.29
C THR A 296 2.63 19.11 19.57
N GLY A 297 2.92 18.98 18.29
CA GLY A 297 2.55 17.82 17.47
C GLY A 297 3.44 16.59 17.64
N VAL A 298 4.72 16.75 18.05
CA VAL A 298 5.70 15.67 18.05
C VAL A 298 6.47 15.49 19.37
N ASN A 299 6.50 16.49 20.28
CA ASN A 299 7.38 16.47 21.46
C ASN A 299 6.76 17.09 22.71
N VAL A 300 5.50 16.81 23.02
CA VAL A 300 4.87 17.26 24.28
C VAL A 300 5.40 16.44 25.43
N SER A 301 5.88 17.13 26.49
CA SER A 301 6.40 16.49 27.70
C SER A 301 5.42 15.50 28.32
N GLY A 302 5.83 14.27 28.56
CA GLY A 302 5.05 13.19 29.15
C GLY A 302 3.97 12.60 28.23
N ALA A 303 3.81 13.09 27.00
CA ALA A 303 2.82 12.55 26.07
C ALA A 303 3.40 11.44 25.19
N THR A 304 2.63 10.38 24.97
CA THR A 304 3.01 9.29 24.07
C THR A 304 2.77 9.68 22.61
N GLN A 305 3.78 9.48 21.79
CA GLN A 305 3.78 9.67 20.34
C GLN A 305 3.94 8.33 19.65
N VAL A 306 3.40 8.22 18.44
CA VAL A 306 3.77 7.18 17.47
C VAL A 306 4.24 7.85 16.19
N SER A 307 5.36 7.38 15.64
CA SER A 307 5.91 7.81 14.36
C SER A 307 6.07 6.61 13.44
N TYR A 308 5.60 6.75 12.21
CA TYR A 308 5.82 5.81 11.11
C TYR A 308 6.94 6.41 10.26
N CYS A 309 8.08 5.73 10.22
CA CYS A 309 9.29 6.21 9.57
C CYS A 309 9.61 5.34 8.36
N PHE A 310 9.99 5.98 7.25
CA PHE A 310 10.33 5.31 6.00
C PHE A 310 11.55 5.97 5.37
N HIS A 311 12.39 5.19 4.68
CA HIS A 311 13.42 5.69 3.78
C HIS A 311 13.31 5.04 2.40
N ASP A 312 13.93 5.65 1.38
CA ASP A 312 14.00 5.11 0.03
C ASP A 312 14.64 3.72 0.00
N VAL A 313 14.03 2.79 -0.70
CA VAL A 313 14.58 1.46 -1.00
C VAL A 313 14.45 1.19 -2.49
N ALA A 314 15.58 0.97 -3.16
CA ALA A 314 15.61 0.73 -4.61
C ALA A 314 14.70 -0.44 -5.01
N GLY A 315 13.83 -0.20 -5.98
CA GLY A 315 12.86 -1.18 -6.46
C GLY A 315 11.64 -1.37 -5.55
N TYR A 316 11.59 -0.74 -4.37
CA TYR A 316 10.48 -0.92 -3.43
C TYR A 316 9.78 0.38 -3.03
N SER A 317 10.51 1.39 -2.54
CA SER A 317 9.90 2.64 -2.07
C SER A 317 10.64 3.87 -2.57
N LYS A 318 9.90 4.95 -2.80
CA LYS A 318 10.48 6.23 -3.21
C LYS A 318 9.66 7.38 -2.65
N PHE A 319 10.38 8.34 -2.05
CA PHE A 319 9.83 9.58 -1.51
C PHE A 319 10.52 10.74 -2.20
N GLY A 320 9.76 11.65 -2.78
CA GLY A 320 10.36 12.74 -3.53
C GLY A 320 9.38 13.84 -3.88
N SER A 321 9.81 14.74 -4.76
CA SER A 321 9.00 15.87 -5.20
C SER A 321 9.07 16.02 -6.73
N TYR A 322 8.09 16.72 -7.28
CA TYR A 322 8.08 17.15 -8.67
C TYR A 322 7.38 18.50 -8.83
N SER A 323 7.69 19.18 -9.93
CA SER A 323 7.02 20.40 -10.32
C SER A 323 5.91 20.10 -11.33
N GLY A 324 4.74 20.72 -11.14
CA GLY A 324 3.66 20.63 -12.10
C GLY A 324 4.02 21.34 -13.41
N SER A 325 3.73 20.71 -14.53
CA SER A 325 4.00 21.26 -15.88
C SER A 325 2.81 22.02 -16.47
N GLY A 326 1.61 21.81 -15.95
CA GLY A 326 0.36 22.30 -16.56
C GLY A 326 0.01 21.60 -17.88
N SER A 327 0.78 20.61 -18.29
CA SER A 327 0.61 19.89 -19.55
C SER A 327 0.59 18.38 -19.32
N SER A 328 -0.11 17.64 -20.16
CA SER A 328 -0.11 16.18 -20.15
C SER A 328 1.31 15.63 -20.40
N GLY A 329 1.60 14.45 -19.82
CA GLY A 329 2.88 13.77 -20.02
C GLY A 329 3.96 14.15 -19.00
N ASN A 330 3.61 14.74 -17.85
CA ASN A 330 4.57 15.03 -16.77
C ASN A 330 5.00 13.73 -16.09
N ALA A 331 6.17 13.20 -16.45
CA ALA A 331 6.68 11.92 -16.02
C ALA A 331 7.60 12.04 -14.80
N VAL A 332 7.42 11.12 -13.84
CA VAL A 332 8.25 10.99 -12.62
C VAL A 332 8.82 9.58 -12.56
N THR A 333 10.14 9.48 -12.50
CA THR A 333 10.87 8.21 -12.45
C THR A 333 11.07 7.76 -10.99
N LEU A 334 10.68 6.53 -10.68
CA LEU A 334 10.84 5.89 -9.38
C LEU A 334 11.89 4.76 -9.42
N GLY A 335 12.09 4.15 -10.59
CA GLY A 335 12.89 2.94 -10.77
C GLY A 335 12.07 1.64 -10.65
N PHE A 336 10.76 1.76 -10.39
CA PHE A 336 9.81 0.65 -10.28
C PHE A 336 8.40 1.11 -10.67
N ARG A 337 7.50 0.17 -10.92
CA ARG A 337 6.06 0.45 -11.06
C ARG A 337 5.44 0.58 -9.67
N PRO A 338 4.79 1.73 -9.34
CA PRO A 338 4.16 1.86 -8.04
C PRO A 338 2.87 1.04 -7.97
N SER A 339 2.71 0.30 -6.87
CA SER A 339 1.44 -0.31 -6.47
C SER A 339 0.61 0.61 -5.59
N PHE A 340 1.27 1.51 -4.86
CA PHE A 340 0.66 2.60 -4.10
C PHE A 340 1.36 3.90 -4.46
N LEU A 341 0.57 4.95 -4.68
CA LEU A 341 1.05 6.30 -4.93
C LEU A 341 0.15 7.29 -4.20
N MET A 342 0.75 8.09 -3.31
CA MET A 342 0.08 9.22 -2.67
C MET A 342 0.79 10.52 -3.04
N ILE A 343 0.03 11.51 -3.44
CA ILE A 343 0.55 12.81 -3.92
C ILE A 343 -0.10 13.94 -3.13
N LYS A 344 0.71 14.94 -2.76
CA LYS A 344 0.28 16.14 -2.05
C LYS A 344 0.88 17.39 -2.68
N ARG A 345 0.04 18.37 -2.99
CA ARG A 345 0.51 19.72 -3.30
C ARG A 345 0.99 20.45 -2.05
N VAL A 346 2.17 21.10 -2.10
CA VAL A 346 2.81 21.70 -0.91
C VAL A 346 2.95 23.22 -0.97
N ASP A 347 2.81 23.82 -2.14
CA ASP A 347 2.84 25.30 -2.32
C ASP A 347 1.45 25.94 -2.18
N ALA A 348 0.38 25.17 -2.24
CA ALA A 348 -0.99 25.61 -2.07
C ALA A 348 -1.85 24.53 -1.42
N ALA A 349 -3.09 24.88 -1.07
CA ALA A 349 -4.06 23.90 -0.60
C ALA A 349 -4.33 22.81 -1.65
N GLY A 350 -4.30 21.55 -1.24
CA GLY A 350 -4.55 20.38 -2.07
C GLY A 350 -4.83 19.16 -1.21
N GLU A 351 -5.61 18.22 -1.71
CA GLU A 351 -5.89 16.96 -1.03
C GLU A 351 -4.65 16.05 -1.04
N TRP A 352 -4.61 15.09 -0.12
CA TRP A 352 -3.70 13.97 -0.15
C TRP A 352 -4.31 12.88 -1.04
N VAL A 353 -3.98 12.90 -2.31
CA VAL A 353 -4.59 12.03 -3.33
C VAL A 353 -3.90 10.67 -3.35
N ILE A 354 -4.69 9.59 -3.24
CA ILE A 354 -4.21 8.21 -3.29
C ILE A 354 -4.75 7.51 -4.55
N VAL A 355 -3.84 6.89 -5.28
CA VAL A 355 -4.13 5.87 -6.30
C VAL A 355 -3.34 4.60 -6.01
N ASP A 356 -3.86 3.44 -6.39
CA ASP A 356 -3.16 2.15 -6.29
C ASP A 356 -3.51 1.22 -7.45
N SER A 357 -2.61 0.29 -7.77
CA SER A 357 -2.78 -0.66 -8.87
C SER A 357 -3.87 -1.70 -8.61
N THR A 358 -4.22 -1.94 -7.34
CA THR A 358 -5.26 -2.89 -6.95
C THR A 358 -6.66 -2.41 -7.32
N ARG A 359 -6.93 -1.10 -7.16
CA ARG A 359 -8.17 -0.47 -7.63
C ARG A 359 -8.11 -0.10 -9.10
N ASN A 360 -6.93 0.25 -9.59
CA ASN A 360 -6.65 0.65 -10.98
C ASN A 360 -5.67 -0.33 -11.64
N PRO A 361 -6.09 -1.55 -11.98
CA PRO A 361 -5.18 -2.56 -12.55
C PRO A 361 -4.69 -2.17 -13.95
N THR A 362 -5.41 -1.30 -14.63
CA THR A 362 -5.06 -0.77 -15.96
C THR A 362 -4.95 0.75 -15.93
N ASN A 363 -4.15 1.32 -16.81
CA ASN A 363 -4.08 2.76 -17.02
C ASN A 363 -5.27 3.25 -17.88
N PRO A 364 -5.74 4.48 -17.65
CA PRO A 364 -5.28 5.41 -16.62
C PRO A 364 -5.80 5.03 -15.22
N ALA A 365 -4.98 5.29 -14.20
CA ALA A 365 -5.41 5.20 -12.79
C ALA A 365 -6.25 6.45 -12.45
N ASN A 366 -7.57 6.28 -12.48
CA ASN A 366 -8.55 7.35 -12.34
C ASN A 366 -9.46 7.20 -11.11
N LEU A 367 -9.41 6.05 -10.42
CA LEU A 367 -10.10 5.83 -9.15
C LEU A 367 -9.29 6.43 -8.01
N ILE A 368 -9.77 7.54 -7.46
CA ILE A 368 -9.06 8.32 -6.44
C ILE A 368 -9.74 8.20 -5.09
N LEU A 369 -8.91 8.13 -4.03
CA LEU A 369 -9.29 8.37 -2.64
C LEU A 369 -8.43 9.49 -2.07
N CYS A 370 -8.92 10.16 -1.03
CA CYS A 370 -8.16 11.18 -0.31
C CYS A 370 -7.91 10.74 1.13
N ALA A 371 -6.65 10.86 1.59
CA ALA A 371 -6.26 10.45 2.95
C ALA A 371 -6.83 11.36 4.04
N ASN A 372 -7.07 12.60 3.70
CA ASN A 372 -7.54 13.66 4.60
C ASN A 372 -9.06 13.90 4.55
N ASP A 373 -9.81 13.09 3.83
CA ASP A 373 -11.24 13.29 3.60
C ASP A 373 -12.02 11.98 3.81
N THR A 374 -13.27 12.10 4.20
CA THR A 374 -14.22 10.99 4.32
C THR A 374 -14.87 10.60 3.01
N SER A 375 -14.71 11.39 1.94
CA SER A 375 -15.32 11.14 0.64
C SER A 375 -15.08 9.72 0.14
N LYS A 376 -16.10 9.14 -0.47
CA LYS A 376 -15.99 7.86 -1.15
C LYS A 376 -15.10 7.96 -2.38
N GLU A 377 -14.71 6.81 -2.93
CA GLU A 377 -13.96 6.70 -4.17
C GLU A 377 -14.63 7.50 -5.29
N ALA A 378 -13.85 8.33 -5.96
CA ALA A 378 -14.29 9.11 -7.10
C ALA A 378 -13.61 8.60 -8.37
N ASP A 379 -14.41 8.39 -9.41
CA ASP A 379 -13.91 8.13 -10.77
C ASP A 379 -13.86 9.47 -11.52
N PHE A 380 -12.66 9.93 -11.85
CA PHE A 380 -12.48 11.17 -12.62
C PHE A 380 -12.54 10.97 -14.14
N GLY A 381 -12.88 9.76 -14.60
CA GLY A 381 -13.01 9.45 -16.02
C GLY A 381 -11.72 9.69 -16.82
N THR A 382 -11.83 9.79 -18.14
CA THR A 382 -10.69 10.03 -19.02
C THR A 382 -10.30 11.53 -19.13
N THR A 383 -10.96 12.42 -18.42
CA THR A 383 -10.79 13.86 -18.55
C THR A 383 -10.11 14.47 -17.34
N ASN A 384 -8.86 14.86 -17.46
CA ASN A 384 -8.14 15.88 -16.69
C ASN A 384 -7.48 15.53 -15.35
N ARG A 385 -7.52 14.28 -14.83
CA ARG A 385 -6.83 13.90 -13.58
C ARG A 385 -6.23 12.51 -13.62
N ASN A 386 -5.86 12.06 -14.81
CA ASN A 386 -5.38 10.71 -15.04
C ASN A 386 -3.89 10.59 -14.67
N ILE A 387 -3.56 9.48 -14.05
CA ILE A 387 -2.20 9.04 -13.79
C ILE A 387 -1.99 7.72 -14.52
N ASP A 388 -0.90 7.59 -15.25
CA ASP A 388 -0.44 6.31 -15.76
C ASP A 388 0.63 5.76 -14.83
N LEU A 389 0.38 4.60 -14.23
CA LEU A 389 1.37 3.84 -13.47
C LEU A 389 2.23 3.05 -14.46
N THR A 390 3.46 3.52 -14.68
CA THR A 390 4.39 2.94 -15.68
C THR A 390 5.34 1.93 -15.03
N SER A 391 6.06 1.14 -15.81
CA SER A 391 7.03 0.16 -15.31
C SER A 391 8.19 0.78 -14.51
N THR A 392 8.46 2.08 -14.67
CA THR A 392 9.57 2.78 -14.01
C THR A 392 9.13 3.97 -13.16
N GLY A 393 7.82 4.19 -12.98
CA GLY A 393 7.31 5.32 -12.22
C GLY A 393 5.85 5.64 -12.52
N PHE A 394 5.55 6.93 -12.68
CA PHE A 394 4.21 7.38 -13.04
C PHE A 394 4.27 8.58 -13.98
N THR A 395 3.21 8.76 -14.75
CA THR A 395 3.05 9.92 -15.64
C THR A 395 1.72 10.59 -15.36
N ILE A 396 1.74 11.89 -15.12
CA ILE A 396 0.51 12.66 -14.92
C ILE A 396 0.02 13.14 -16.28
N GLN A 397 -1.12 12.63 -16.69
CA GLN A 397 -1.77 12.97 -17.97
C GLN A 397 -2.73 14.16 -17.85
N SER A 398 -2.86 14.69 -16.62
CA SER A 398 -3.76 15.82 -16.34
C SER A 398 -3.23 17.13 -16.90
N THR A 399 -4.10 17.88 -17.58
CA THR A 399 -3.89 19.29 -17.96
C THR A 399 -4.70 20.24 -17.09
N ALA A 400 -5.44 19.75 -16.10
CA ALA A 400 -6.36 20.57 -15.32
C ALA A 400 -5.63 21.51 -14.39
N ALA A 401 -5.83 22.79 -14.61
CA ALA A 401 -5.58 23.81 -13.63
C ALA A 401 -6.81 23.97 -12.74
N GLY A 402 -6.63 23.77 -11.42
CA GLY A 402 -7.66 24.10 -10.43
C GLY A 402 -8.31 22.91 -9.70
N GLY A 403 -8.81 23.20 -8.51
CA GLY A 403 -9.37 22.26 -7.57
C GLY A 403 -8.32 21.62 -6.64
N THR A 404 -8.79 21.16 -5.47
CA THR A 404 -7.95 20.63 -4.39
C THR A 404 -7.31 19.27 -4.73
N THR A 405 -7.80 18.57 -5.75
CA THR A 405 -7.26 17.31 -6.26
C THR A 405 -6.42 17.48 -7.54
N ALA A 406 -6.06 18.69 -7.92
CA ALA A 406 -5.21 18.94 -9.08
C ALA A 406 -3.76 18.51 -8.80
N LEU A 407 -3.18 17.68 -9.68
CA LEU A 407 -1.87 17.06 -9.51
C LEU A 407 -0.78 17.60 -10.43
N ASN A 408 -1.11 18.60 -11.30
CA ASN A 408 -0.18 19.08 -12.31
C ASN A 408 -0.34 20.57 -12.66
N ASN A 409 -0.72 21.40 -11.68
CA ASN A 409 -0.79 22.85 -11.91
C ASN A 409 0.57 23.39 -12.32
N SER A 410 0.61 24.25 -13.34
CA SER A 410 1.85 24.89 -13.78
C SER A 410 2.56 25.56 -12.60
N SER A 411 3.84 25.25 -12.44
CA SER A 411 4.69 25.72 -11.33
C SER A 411 4.25 25.29 -9.93
N GLY A 412 3.25 24.42 -9.80
CA GLY A 412 2.87 23.81 -8.51
C GLY A 412 3.96 22.87 -8.03
N THR A 413 4.24 22.86 -6.73
CA THR A 413 5.17 21.91 -6.11
C THR A 413 4.41 20.79 -5.43
N TYR A 414 4.82 19.55 -5.71
CA TYR A 414 4.18 18.34 -5.22
C TYR A 414 5.21 17.41 -4.57
N ILE A 415 4.83 16.76 -3.49
CA ILE A 415 5.55 15.61 -2.95
C ILE A 415 4.79 14.34 -3.28
N TYR A 416 5.51 13.22 -3.32
CA TYR A 416 4.92 11.91 -3.50
C TYR A 416 5.51 10.86 -2.55
N ILE A 417 4.69 9.88 -2.24
CA ILE A 417 5.00 8.69 -1.46
C ILE A 417 4.62 7.51 -2.33
N ALA A 418 5.58 6.68 -2.72
CA ALA A 418 5.36 5.55 -3.61
C ALA A 418 5.93 4.25 -3.05
N PHE A 419 5.15 3.18 -3.16
CA PHE A 419 5.58 1.82 -2.85
C PHE A 419 5.30 0.90 -4.03
N ALA A 420 6.27 0.03 -4.35
CA ALA A 420 6.04 -1.18 -5.10
C ALA A 420 5.45 -2.25 -4.17
N GLY A 421 4.94 -3.32 -4.71
CA GLY A 421 4.40 -4.44 -3.94
C GLY A 421 2.97 -4.76 -4.33
N GLY A 422 2.37 -5.71 -3.63
CA GLY A 422 1.08 -6.27 -4.00
C GLY A 422 1.22 -7.31 -5.12
N LEU A 423 0.18 -8.10 -5.27
CA LEU A 423 0.07 -9.09 -6.35
C LEU A 423 -0.30 -8.38 -7.66
N ASP A 424 0.63 -7.61 -8.22
CA ASP A 424 0.41 -7.02 -9.54
C ASP A 424 0.31 -8.13 -10.58
N SER A 425 -0.86 -8.30 -11.14
CA SER A 425 -1.14 -9.27 -12.21
C SER A 425 -0.44 -8.94 -13.53
N ILE A 426 0.31 -7.84 -13.58
CA ILE A 426 0.98 -7.37 -14.81
C ILE A 426 2.49 -7.51 -14.65
N ALA A 427 3.06 -8.51 -15.29
CA ALA A 427 4.52 -8.68 -15.36
C ALA A 427 5.21 -7.41 -15.92
N PRO A 428 6.41 -7.07 -15.45
CA PRO A 428 7.15 -5.92 -15.93
C PRO A 428 7.46 -6.05 -17.43
N VAL A 429 7.50 -4.92 -18.11
CA VAL A 429 7.90 -4.87 -19.52
C VAL A 429 9.40 -5.09 -19.61
N ASN A 430 9.80 -6.05 -20.42
CA ASN A 430 11.20 -6.32 -20.71
C ASN A 430 11.55 -5.79 -22.12
N THR A 431 12.49 -4.84 -22.16
CA THR A 431 12.96 -4.19 -23.40
C THR A 431 14.37 -4.65 -23.80
N SER A 432 14.90 -5.71 -23.18
CA SER A 432 16.25 -6.22 -23.48
C SER A 432 16.37 -6.88 -24.85
N GLY A 433 15.26 -7.22 -25.49
CA GLY A 433 15.19 -7.75 -26.84
C GLY A 433 14.79 -6.68 -27.87
N THR A 434 14.71 -7.12 -29.16
CA THR A 434 14.20 -6.27 -30.25
C THR A 434 12.68 -6.16 -30.30
N ILE A 435 11.99 -6.98 -29.52
CA ILE A 435 10.53 -6.98 -29.33
C ILE A 435 10.26 -6.77 -27.86
N GLU A 436 9.38 -5.82 -27.56
CA GLU A 436 8.90 -5.62 -26.20
C GLU A 436 8.15 -6.87 -25.72
N SER A 437 8.48 -7.34 -24.53
CA SER A 437 7.84 -8.50 -23.89
C SER A 437 7.51 -8.21 -22.44
N ARG A 438 6.60 -8.98 -21.85
CA ARG A 438 6.35 -9.02 -20.42
C ARG A 438 6.94 -10.30 -19.87
N VAL A 439 7.73 -10.19 -18.80
CA VAL A 439 8.49 -11.33 -18.28
C VAL A 439 8.39 -11.36 -16.76
N LYS A 440 8.06 -12.53 -16.22
CA LYS A 440 8.38 -12.92 -14.85
C LYS A 440 9.48 -13.96 -14.87
N ALA A 441 10.48 -13.79 -14.03
CA ALA A 441 11.63 -14.70 -14.02
C ALA A 441 12.11 -14.98 -12.59
N ASN A 442 12.37 -16.23 -12.30
CA ASN A 442 13.06 -16.66 -11.10
C ASN A 442 14.52 -17.02 -11.45
N PRO A 443 15.48 -16.10 -11.27
CA PRO A 443 16.89 -16.37 -11.63
C PRO A 443 17.53 -17.45 -10.74
N THR A 444 17.02 -17.67 -9.54
CA THR A 444 17.51 -18.71 -8.62
C THR A 444 17.28 -20.11 -9.19
N TYR A 445 16.17 -20.33 -9.86
CA TYR A 445 15.79 -21.62 -10.45
C TYR A 445 15.88 -21.63 -11.98
N GLY A 446 16.30 -20.53 -12.61
CA GLY A 446 16.45 -20.42 -14.06
C GLY A 446 15.14 -20.53 -14.84
N GLN A 447 14.04 -20.05 -14.28
CA GLN A 447 12.70 -20.12 -14.84
C GLN A 447 12.21 -18.73 -15.29
N SER A 448 11.45 -18.64 -16.38
CA SER A 448 10.80 -17.40 -16.82
C SER A 448 9.53 -17.68 -17.63
N ILE A 449 8.59 -16.74 -17.60
CA ILE A 449 7.38 -16.69 -18.44
C ILE A 449 7.19 -15.34 -19.10
#